data_8a5fba980d663539f8dd4d654293699c
#
_entry.id   8a5fba980d663539f8dd4d654293699c
#
_cell.length_a   1.000
_cell.length_b   1.000
_cell.length_c   1.000
_cell.angle_alpha   90.00
_cell.angle_beta   90.00
_cell.angle_gamma   90.00
#
_symmetry.space_group_name_H-M   'P 1'
#
loop_
_entity.id
_entity.type
_entity.pdbx_description
1 polymer ?
#
loop_
_entity_poly.entity_id
_entity_poly.type
_entity_poly.pdbx_seq_one_letter_code
_entity_poly.pdbx_strand_id
1 'polypeptide(L)'
;MTVLQEEQEKPQIETGPTRHAKIMRGIVTPIFGLLAIACVVFGVLNSTVWKPDNEITAAAPVNGSEYVVTDPNVLQLVDSRVNISAKSRDKKSNVCIAIGSARDVAGWIAGSKYMRVSGLSDWTTLSTMKVSAQGTADNSQNQVAFKDSDM
;
A
#
# COMPACT_ATOMS: atom_id res chain seq x y z
N MET A 1 27.22 81.63 -37.47
CA MET A 1 25.97 80.82 -37.42
C MET A 1 26.18 79.79 -36.37
N THR A 2 25.75 80.05 -35.14
CA THR A 2 25.92 79.18 -33.97
C THR A 2 24.59 78.51 -33.72
N VAL A 3 24.53 77.24 -33.98
CA VAL A 3 23.33 76.45 -33.70
C VAL A 3 23.42 75.94 -32.23
N LEU A 4 22.60 76.53 -31.39
CA LEU A 4 22.39 76.03 -30.00
C LEU A 4 21.59 74.71 -30.07
N GLN A 5 22.24 73.64 -29.72
CA GLN A 5 21.54 72.36 -29.42
C GLN A 5 20.89 72.48 -28.04
N GLU A 6 19.60 72.57 -28.04
CA GLU A 6 18.75 72.52 -26.89
C GLU A 6 18.66 71.02 -26.49
N GLU A 7 19.42 70.66 -25.46
CA GLU A 7 19.39 69.33 -24.85
C GLU A 7 18.07 69.18 -24.07
N GLN A 8 17.13 68.48 -24.66
CA GLN A 8 15.89 68.14 -24.03
C GLN A 8 16.16 67.16 -22.86
N GLU A 9 16.25 67.70 -21.69
CA GLU A 9 16.28 67.01 -20.44
C GLU A 9 14.91 66.25 -20.25
N LYS A 10 14.95 64.96 -20.47
CA LYS A 10 13.82 64.07 -20.32
C LYS A 10 13.47 63.98 -18.85
N PRO A 11 12.26 64.35 -18.41
CA PRO A 11 11.90 64.23 -16.99
C PRO A 11 11.96 62.76 -16.56
N GLN A 12 12.89 62.43 -15.70
CA GLN A 12 12.95 61.14 -15.01
C GLN A 12 11.80 61.10 -13.99
N ILE A 13 10.72 60.43 -14.37
CA ILE A 13 9.66 60.11 -13.43
C ILE A 13 10.22 59.07 -12.46
N GLU A 14 10.70 59.51 -11.31
CA GLU A 14 10.98 58.65 -10.19
C GLU A 14 9.65 58.04 -9.69
N THR A 15 9.29 56.92 -10.26
CA THR A 15 8.20 56.07 -9.74
C THR A 15 8.69 55.40 -8.46
N GLY A 16 8.68 56.14 -7.35
CA GLY A 16 8.89 55.56 -6.04
C GLY A 16 7.81 54.49 -5.77
N PRO A 17 8.13 53.44 -5.07
CA PRO A 17 7.18 52.35 -4.82
C PRO A 17 5.91 52.89 -4.13
N THR A 18 4.79 52.72 -4.80
CA THR A 18 3.47 53.17 -4.31
C THR A 18 3.19 52.57 -2.94
N ARG A 19 2.40 53.26 -2.09
CA ARG A 19 2.04 52.76 -0.73
C ARG A 19 1.54 51.32 -0.74
N HIS A 20 0.83 50.89 -1.79
CA HIS A 20 0.38 49.52 -1.97
C HIS A 20 1.54 48.53 -2.13
N ALA A 21 2.62 48.90 -2.83
CA ALA A 21 3.79 48.02 -2.97
C ALA A 21 4.54 47.84 -1.65
N LYS A 22 4.55 48.84 -0.78
CA LYS A 22 5.15 48.73 0.56
C LYS A 22 4.34 47.84 1.48
N ILE A 23 2.99 47.93 1.45
CA ILE A 23 2.10 47.06 2.21
C ILE A 23 2.16 45.62 1.68
N MET A 24 2.15 45.44 0.39
CA MET A 24 2.30 44.12 -0.23
C MET A 24 3.61 43.44 0.17
N ARG A 25 4.73 44.17 0.12
CA ARG A 25 6.02 43.60 0.57
C ARG A 25 6.09 43.35 2.09
N GLY A 26 5.48 44.22 2.91
CA GLY A 26 5.55 44.13 4.36
C GLY A 26 4.70 43.03 4.96
N ILE A 27 3.56 42.69 4.36
CA ILE A 27 2.60 41.73 4.90
C ILE A 27 2.58 40.44 4.08
N VAL A 28 2.54 40.54 2.77
CA VAL A 28 2.36 39.38 1.89
C VAL A 28 3.63 38.51 1.89
N THR A 29 4.81 39.11 1.86
CA THR A 29 6.07 38.36 1.89
C THR A 29 6.24 37.45 3.11
N PRO A 30 6.03 37.91 4.35
CA PRO A 30 6.15 37.02 5.50
C PRO A 30 5.06 35.93 5.53
N ILE A 31 3.85 36.21 5.04
CA ILE A 31 2.79 35.21 4.95
C ILE A 31 3.19 34.09 3.97
N PHE A 32 3.66 34.45 2.79
CA PHE A 32 4.15 33.45 1.82
C PHE A 32 5.40 32.71 2.32
N GLY A 33 6.27 33.39 3.06
CA GLY A 33 7.42 32.77 3.72
C GLY A 33 7.00 31.70 4.72
N LEU A 34 6.03 32.00 5.58
CA LEU A 34 5.49 31.03 6.54
C LEU A 34 4.79 29.85 5.83
N LEU A 35 4.01 30.15 4.78
CA LEU A 35 3.36 29.11 4.00
C LEU A 35 4.39 28.17 3.35
N ALA A 36 5.47 28.72 2.78
CA ALA A 36 6.54 27.94 2.18
C ALA A 36 7.21 27.02 3.21
N ILE A 37 7.51 27.52 4.40
CA ILE A 37 8.07 26.72 5.50
C ILE A 37 7.10 25.61 5.89
N ALA A 38 5.82 25.91 6.03
CA ALA A 38 4.80 24.93 6.34
C ALA A 38 4.74 23.81 5.27
N CYS A 39 4.76 24.18 4.00
CA CYS A 39 4.78 23.21 2.89
C CYS A 39 6.03 22.32 2.92
N VAL A 40 7.20 22.86 3.23
CA VAL A 40 8.43 22.07 3.35
C VAL A 40 8.32 21.10 4.52
N VAL A 41 7.85 21.57 5.69
CA VAL A 41 7.66 20.72 6.87
C VAL A 41 6.66 19.59 6.59
N PHE A 42 5.51 19.90 5.98
CA PHE A 42 4.53 18.87 5.57
C PHE A 42 5.10 17.91 4.53
N GLY A 43 5.88 18.40 3.59
CA GLY A 43 6.55 17.55 2.59
C GLY A 43 7.52 16.56 3.22
N VAL A 44 8.33 17.03 4.17
CA VAL A 44 9.27 16.16 4.92
C VAL A 44 8.51 15.17 5.79
N LEU A 45 7.48 15.61 6.52
CA LEU A 45 6.65 14.72 7.35
C LEU A 45 5.97 13.64 6.50
N ASN A 46 5.40 14.00 5.37
CA ASN A 46 4.76 13.05 4.47
C ASN A 46 5.76 12.05 3.87
N SER A 47 6.98 12.48 3.62
CA SER A 47 8.03 11.62 3.05
C SER A 47 8.69 10.69 4.08
N THR A 48 8.71 11.05 5.36
CA THR A 48 9.46 10.30 6.39
C THR A 48 8.55 9.62 7.41
N VAL A 49 7.55 10.33 7.92
CA VAL A 49 6.70 9.84 9.03
C VAL A 49 5.42 9.18 8.52
N TRP A 50 4.82 9.75 7.49
CA TRP A 50 3.55 9.26 6.91
C TRP A 50 3.74 8.47 5.63
N LYS A 51 4.98 8.05 5.37
CA LYS A 51 5.24 7.19 4.21
C LYS A 51 4.40 5.93 4.34
N PRO A 52 3.43 5.69 3.45
CA PRO A 52 2.67 4.46 3.47
C PRO A 52 3.62 3.28 3.24
N ASP A 53 3.47 2.23 4.04
CA ASP A 53 4.19 0.99 3.81
C ASP A 53 3.84 0.48 2.41
N ASN A 54 4.86 0.24 1.60
CA ASN A 54 4.67 -0.32 0.26
C ASN A 54 4.45 -1.85 0.31
N GLU A 55 4.35 -2.41 1.50
CA GLU A 55 4.16 -3.84 1.73
C GLU A 55 2.85 -4.08 2.48
N ILE A 56 2.00 -4.90 1.89
CA ILE A 56 0.76 -5.37 2.52
C ILE A 56 1.07 -6.73 3.15
N THR A 57 0.98 -6.81 4.46
CA THR A 57 1.18 -8.06 5.19
C THR A 57 -0.15 -8.56 5.71
N ALA A 58 -0.65 -9.65 5.13
CA ALA A 58 -1.83 -10.34 5.61
C ALA A 58 -1.46 -11.63 6.33
N ALA A 59 -2.04 -11.87 7.47
CA ALA A 59 -1.76 -13.04 8.30
C ALA A 59 -3.04 -13.74 8.74
N ALA A 60 -2.94 -15.03 9.04
CA ALA A 60 -4.00 -15.78 9.71
C ALA A 60 -3.41 -16.70 10.76
N PRO A 61 -4.03 -16.78 11.95
CA PRO A 61 -3.66 -17.78 12.94
C PRO A 61 -4.20 -19.15 12.50
N VAL A 62 -3.30 -20.10 12.34
CA VAL A 62 -3.65 -21.49 12.03
C VAL A 62 -3.79 -22.28 13.35
N ASN A 63 -4.97 -22.79 13.61
CA ASN A 63 -5.24 -23.59 14.81
C ASN A 63 -5.90 -24.93 14.45
N GLY A 64 -5.30 -26.02 14.93
CA GLY A 64 -5.89 -27.35 14.84
C GLY A 64 -5.91 -28.00 13.46
N SER A 65 -5.06 -27.53 12.55
CA SER A 65 -4.82 -28.15 11.24
C SER A 65 -3.35 -28.38 11.03
N GLU A 66 -2.99 -29.54 10.49
CA GLU A 66 -1.61 -29.93 10.18
C GLU A 66 -1.15 -29.29 8.87
N TYR A 67 -2.08 -29.11 7.95
CA TYR A 67 -1.82 -28.55 6.62
C TYR A 67 -2.57 -27.24 6.43
N VAL A 68 -1.94 -26.33 5.69
CA VAL A 68 -2.54 -25.09 5.22
C VAL A 68 -2.38 -25.06 3.70
N VAL A 69 -3.48 -24.92 3.01
CA VAL A 69 -3.52 -24.90 1.54
C VAL A 69 -4.08 -23.57 1.07
N THR A 70 -3.38 -22.95 0.17
CA THR A 70 -3.81 -21.69 -0.45
C THR A 70 -4.45 -22.00 -1.81
N ASP A 71 -5.60 -21.41 -2.08
CA ASP A 71 -6.28 -21.56 -3.35
C ASP A 71 -5.42 -20.97 -4.50
N PRO A 72 -5.61 -21.48 -5.72
CA PRO A 72 -5.00 -20.90 -6.90
C PRO A 72 -5.29 -19.39 -6.99
N ASN A 73 -4.31 -18.63 -7.45
CA ASN A 73 -4.37 -17.18 -7.66
C ASN A 73 -4.52 -16.30 -6.41
N VAL A 74 -4.75 -16.87 -5.22
CA VAL A 74 -4.86 -16.08 -3.97
C VAL A 74 -3.58 -15.31 -3.67
N LEU A 75 -2.42 -15.90 -3.96
CA LEU A 75 -1.13 -15.25 -3.74
C LEU A 75 -0.90 -14.06 -4.67
N GLN A 76 -1.58 -14.00 -5.80
CA GLN A 76 -1.42 -12.95 -6.81
C GLN A 76 -2.53 -11.89 -6.76
N LEU A 77 -3.39 -11.92 -5.75
CA LEU A 77 -4.54 -11.00 -5.64
C LEU A 77 -4.13 -9.53 -5.57
N VAL A 78 -2.96 -9.24 -5.01
CA VAL A 78 -2.52 -7.86 -4.76
C VAL A 78 -1.28 -7.50 -5.58
N ASP A 79 -0.29 -8.38 -5.64
CA ASP A 79 0.96 -8.16 -6.39
C ASP A 79 1.43 -9.48 -7.01
N SER A 80 2.19 -9.35 -8.09
CA SER A 80 2.86 -10.47 -8.73
C SER A 80 4.04 -11.03 -7.93
N ARG A 81 4.57 -10.27 -6.99
CA ARG A 81 5.65 -10.66 -6.08
C ARG A 81 5.12 -10.83 -4.67
N VAL A 82 5.19 -12.06 -4.17
CA VAL A 82 4.66 -12.42 -2.86
C VAL A 82 5.74 -13.06 -2.01
N ASN A 83 5.86 -12.60 -0.78
CA ASN A 83 6.70 -13.20 0.26
C ASN A 83 5.80 -14.02 1.18
N ILE A 84 6.06 -15.31 1.28
CA ILE A 84 5.33 -16.22 2.16
C ILE A 84 6.20 -16.53 3.36
N SER A 85 5.68 -16.25 4.55
CA SER A 85 6.33 -16.60 5.82
C SER A 85 5.39 -17.44 6.66
N ALA A 86 5.85 -18.62 7.03
CA ALA A 86 5.12 -19.49 7.96
C ALA A 86 5.97 -19.70 9.21
N LYS A 87 5.37 -19.54 10.38
CA LYS A 87 6.04 -19.75 11.66
C LYS A 87 5.25 -20.75 12.48
N SER A 88 5.95 -21.76 13.02
CA SER A 88 5.33 -22.64 14.00
C SER A 88 5.13 -21.91 15.33
N ARG A 89 4.01 -22.18 15.99
CA ARG A 89 3.75 -21.72 17.36
C ARG A 89 4.69 -22.40 18.35
N ASP A 90 5.02 -23.65 18.09
CA ASP A 90 6.03 -24.39 18.85
C ASP A 90 7.41 -24.18 18.22
N LYS A 91 8.33 -23.60 18.98
CA LYS A 91 9.70 -23.31 18.53
C LYS A 91 10.52 -24.55 18.14
N LYS A 92 10.05 -25.75 18.53
CA LYS A 92 10.69 -27.02 18.23
C LYS A 92 10.20 -27.69 16.94
N SER A 93 9.09 -27.18 16.36
CA SER A 93 8.49 -27.75 15.17
C SER A 93 8.98 -27.04 13.92
N ASN A 94 9.39 -27.80 12.93
CA ASN A 94 9.78 -27.31 11.61
C ASN A 94 8.52 -27.09 10.76
N VAL A 95 8.52 -26.02 9.95
CA VAL A 95 7.49 -25.75 8.96
C VAL A 95 8.09 -25.94 7.58
N CYS A 96 7.43 -26.74 6.75
CA CYS A 96 7.79 -26.89 5.34
C CYS A 96 6.76 -26.14 4.47
N ILE A 97 7.25 -25.45 3.46
CA ILE A 97 6.44 -24.81 2.43
C ILE A 97 6.72 -25.52 1.12
N ALA A 98 5.67 -25.97 0.43
CA ALA A 98 5.76 -26.60 -0.87
C ALA A 98 4.81 -25.91 -1.86
N ILE A 99 5.22 -25.90 -3.13
CA ILE A 99 4.41 -25.38 -4.25
C ILE A 99 4.21 -26.53 -5.22
N GLY A 100 2.97 -26.74 -5.63
CA GLY A 100 2.60 -27.77 -6.59
C GLY A 100 1.39 -27.35 -7.42
N SER A 101 1.02 -28.18 -8.40
CA SER A 101 -0.24 -27.98 -9.12
C SER A 101 -1.42 -28.23 -8.16
N ALA A 102 -2.56 -27.59 -8.41
CA ALA A 102 -3.75 -27.77 -7.57
C ALA A 102 -4.17 -29.25 -7.45
N ARG A 103 -4.02 -30.01 -8.54
CA ARG A 103 -4.34 -31.45 -8.58
C ARG A 103 -3.39 -32.28 -7.71
N ASP A 104 -2.10 -32.00 -7.77
CA ASP A 104 -1.08 -32.73 -6.98
C ASP A 104 -1.26 -32.44 -5.50
N VAL A 105 -1.47 -31.15 -5.15
CA VAL A 105 -1.73 -30.73 -3.78
C VAL A 105 -3.01 -31.40 -3.25
N ALA A 106 -4.09 -31.38 -4.02
CA ALA A 106 -5.35 -32.05 -3.64
C ALA A 106 -5.17 -33.55 -3.43
N GLY A 107 -4.40 -34.22 -4.31
CA GLY A 107 -4.06 -35.64 -4.16
C GLY A 107 -3.22 -35.91 -2.91
N TRP A 108 -2.27 -35.06 -2.63
CA TRP A 108 -1.36 -35.22 -1.49
C TRP A 108 -2.06 -35.01 -0.13
N ILE A 109 -3.00 -34.08 -0.03
CA ILE A 109 -3.76 -33.81 1.20
C ILE A 109 -5.05 -34.63 1.32
N ALA A 110 -5.36 -35.45 0.29
CA ALA A 110 -6.61 -36.25 0.26
C ALA A 110 -6.80 -37.04 1.57
N GLY A 111 -7.96 -36.88 2.19
CA GLY A 111 -8.29 -37.56 3.45
C GLY A 111 -7.72 -36.90 4.71
N SER A 112 -6.96 -35.80 4.59
CA SER A 112 -6.44 -35.08 5.75
C SER A 112 -7.31 -33.86 6.09
N LYS A 113 -7.25 -33.42 7.34
CA LYS A 113 -7.85 -32.17 7.77
C LYS A 113 -6.88 -31.04 7.43
N TYR A 114 -7.36 -30.00 6.75
CA TYR A 114 -6.52 -28.86 6.40
C TYR A 114 -7.26 -27.55 6.58
N MET A 115 -6.50 -26.47 6.65
CA MET A 115 -7.02 -25.10 6.59
C MET A 115 -6.83 -24.57 5.19
N ARG A 116 -7.92 -24.16 4.57
CA ARG A 116 -7.94 -23.55 3.25
C ARG A 116 -7.84 -22.03 3.37
N VAL A 117 -6.96 -21.42 2.61
CA VAL A 117 -6.86 -19.96 2.46
C VAL A 117 -7.48 -19.59 1.12
N SER A 118 -8.63 -18.92 1.16
CA SER A 118 -9.41 -18.58 -0.03
C SER A 118 -9.27 -17.14 -0.51
N GLY A 119 -8.59 -16.29 0.25
CA GLY A 119 -8.41 -14.89 -0.12
C GLY A 119 -8.07 -14.01 1.07
N LEU A 120 -8.44 -12.74 0.97
CA LEU A 120 -8.33 -11.75 2.02
C LEU A 120 -9.72 -11.46 2.59
N SER A 121 -9.87 -11.49 3.91
CA SER A 121 -11.06 -10.97 4.58
C SER A 121 -10.93 -9.47 4.87
N ASP A 122 -9.70 -9.02 5.02
CA ASP A 122 -9.33 -7.63 5.22
C ASP A 122 -7.87 -7.42 4.74
N TRP A 123 -7.42 -6.20 4.58
CA TRP A 123 -6.06 -5.87 4.11
C TRP A 123 -4.92 -6.50 4.93
N THR A 124 -5.20 -6.84 6.17
CA THR A 124 -4.23 -7.44 7.10
C THR A 124 -4.57 -8.89 7.49
N THR A 125 -5.71 -9.42 7.03
CA THR A 125 -6.21 -10.72 7.49
C THR A 125 -6.56 -11.62 6.31
N LEU A 126 -6.03 -12.85 6.34
CA LEU A 126 -6.38 -13.86 5.36
C LEU A 126 -7.73 -14.52 5.70
N SER A 127 -8.53 -14.75 4.68
CA SER A 127 -9.76 -15.54 4.77
C SER A 127 -9.41 -17.01 4.84
N THR A 128 -9.79 -17.68 5.94
CA THR A 128 -9.45 -19.08 6.17
C THR A 128 -10.68 -19.91 6.51
N MET A 129 -10.70 -21.16 6.05
CA MET A 129 -11.76 -22.11 6.27
C MET A 129 -11.16 -23.47 6.65
N LYS A 130 -11.75 -24.15 7.64
CA LYS A 130 -11.36 -25.53 8.01
C LYS A 130 -12.07 -26.51 7.08
N VAL A 131 -11.32 -27.44 6.51
CA VAL A 131 -11.84 -28.53 5.70
C VAL A 131 -11.62 -29.86 6.46
N SER A 132 -12.68 -30.61 6.63
CA SER A 132 -12.61 -31.91 7.29
C SER A 132 -12.10 -33.02 6.37
N ALA A 133 -11.66 -34.12 6.93
CA ALA A 133 -11.06 -35.26 6.21
C ALA A 133 -11.94 -35.90 5.11
N GLN A 134 -13.22 -35.58 5.05
CA GLN A 134 -14.16 -36.09 4.04
C GLN A 134 -14.48 -35.09 2.94
N GLY A 135 -13.72 -33.99 2.82
CA GLY A 135 -13.97 -32.96 1.82
C GLY A 135 -15.23 -32.13 2.06
N THR A 136 -15.95 -32.37 3.14
CA THR A 136 -17.11 -31.59 3.53
C THR A 136 -16.60 -30.33 4.24
N ALA A 137 -16.70 -29.16 3.59
CA ALA A 137 -16.47 -27.90 4.25
C ALA A 137 -17.47 -27.76 5.39
N ASP A 138 -16.96 -27.52 6.61
CA ASP A 138 -17.81 -27.21 7.75
C ASP A 138 -18.41 -25.83 7.52
N ASN A 139 -19.68 -25.85 7.13
CA ASN A 139 -20.40 -24.69 6.61
C ASN A 139 -20.77 -23.73 7.73
N SER A 140 -19.99 -22.69 7.85
CA SER A 140 -20.50 -21.43 8.40
C SER A 140 -20.11 -20.27 7.47
N GLN A 141 -20.66 -20.24 6.28
CA GLN A 141 -20.56 -19.19 5.25
C GLN A 141 -19.64 -19.47 4.06
N ASN A 142 -20.33 -19.65 2.92
CA ASN A 142 -19.87 -19.74 1.53
C ASN A 142 -19.18 -21.04 1.11
N GLN A 143 -20.00 -22.02 0.69
CA GLN A 143 -19.61 -23.09 -0.21
C GLN A 143 -19.20 -22.49 -1.57
N VAL A 144 -17.91 -22.46 -1.84
CA VAL A 144 -17.44 -22.57 -3.21
C VAL A 144 -16.82 -23.96 -3.34
N ALA A 145 -17.62 -24.90 -3.80
CA ALA A 145 -17.09 -26.19 -4.25
C ALA A 145 -16.09 -25.92 -5.39
N PHE A 146 -14.94 -26.61 -5.37
CA PHE A 146 -14.09 -26.69 -6.54
C PHE A 146 -14.93 -27.23 -7.70
N LYS A 147 -15.29 -26.37 -8.62
CA LYS A 147 -15.92 -26.77 -9.85
C LYS A 147 -14.80 -27.16 -10.82
N ASP A 148 -14.86 -28.36 -11.35
CA ASP A 148 -13.93 -28.92 -12.37
C ASP A 148 -13.87 -28.12 -13.67
N SER A 149 -14.47 -26.93 -13.71
CA SER A 149 -14.62 -26.11 -14.90
C SER A 149 -13.58 -24.99 -15.04
N ASP A 150 -12.61 -24.89 -14.12
CA ASP A 150 -11.58 -23.84 -14.13
C ASP A 150 -10.19 -24.39 -14.53
N MET A 151 -10.15 -25.44 -15.35
CA MET A 151 -8.96 -25.90 -16.07
C MET A 151 -8.96 -25.44 -17.52
#